data_e9fc20ade1d27c99325664243138d50d
#
_entry.id   e9fc20ade1d27c99325664243138d50d
#
_cell.length_a   1.000
_cell.length_b   1.000
_cell.length_c   1.000
_cell.angle_alpha   90.00
_cell.angle_beta   90.00
_cell.angle_gamma   90.00
#
_symmetry.space_group_name_H-M   'P 1'
#
loop_
_entity.id
_entity.type
_entity.pdbx_description
1 polymer ?
#
loop_
_entity_poly.entity_id
_entity_poly.type
_entity_poly.pdbx_seq_one_letter_code
_entity_poly.pdbx_strand_id
1 'polypeptide(L)'
;NHCSHLDMGLVKYALGPYGAKLTALAAKDYFFEGNAWWVAYFEQLTNLHPIDRKSGFRASLEEARAVVEEGRVVLIFPEGTRRTDGLLGDFKPLVGKLALETGVDILPIYLGGTYDVLPKGSFLPKGRELSVRIGPPLPADRMRELTKDMRSSQAARAIAGWARQAVESLRDGEVHDPASM
;
A
#
# COMPACT_ATOMS: atom_id res chain seq x y z
N ASN A 1 -5.66 2.66 -0.86
CA ASN A 1 -6.60 1.96 -1.75
C ASN A 1 -5.95 1.63 -3.10
N HIS A 2 -6.46 0.61 -3.80
CA HIS A 2 -5.91 0.13 -5.06
C HIS A 2 -7.00 -0.13 -6.09
N CYS A 3 -7.06 0.73 -7.11
CA CYS A 3 -8.09 0.66 -8.15
C CYS A 3 -7.52 0.75 -9.57
N SER A 4 -6.29 1.25 -9.75
CA SER A 4 -5.73 1.60 -11.04
C SER A 4 -4.24 1.26 -11.17
N HIS A 5 -3.75 1.18 -12.39
CA HIS A 5 -2.31 1.17 -12.67
C HIS A 5 -1.62 2.50 -12.35
N LEU A 6 -2.38 3.59 -12.27
CA LEU A 6 -1.87 4.92 -11.94
C LEU A 6 -1.47 5.06 -10.47
N ASP A 7 -2.00 4.22 -9.58
CA ASP A 7 -1.89 4.36 -8.13
C ASP A 7 -0.43 4.46 -7.67
N MET A 8 0.45 3.60 -8.17
CA MET A 8 1.87 3.58 -7.79
C MET A 8 2.60 4.85 -8.23
N GLY A 9 2.36 5.27 -9.48
CA GLY A 9 2.96 6.50 -10.03
C GLY A 9 2.52 7.75 -9.28
N LEU A 10 1.25 7.82 -8.88
CA LEU A 10 0.71 8.93 -8.10
C LEU A 10 1.33 9.02 -6.71
N VAL A 11 1.48 7.90 -6.00
CA VAL A 11 2.16 7.87 -4.69
C VAL A 11 3.60 8.31 -4.83
N LYS A 12 4.32 7.79 -5.82
CA LYS A 12 5.71 8.17 -6.08
C LYS A 12 5.85 9.68 -6.34
N TYR A 13 4.97 10.24 -7.16
CA TYR A 13 4.94 11.66 -7.46
C TYR A 13 4.62 12.50 -6.21
N ALA A 14 3.61 12.12 -5.45
CA ALA A 14 3.18 12.85 -4.25
C ALA A 14 4.23 12.87 -3.13
N LEU A 15 5.07 11.83 -3.03
CA LEU A 15 6.16 11.76 -2.07
C LEU A 15 7.41 12.56 -2.49
N GLY A 16 7.44 13.14 -3.69
CA GLY A 16 8.54 13.95 -4.18
C GLY A 16 9.89 13.23 -4.11
N PRO A 17 10.93 13.79 -3.49
CA PRO A 17 12.26 13.16 -3.38
C PRO A 17 12.25 11.79 -2.68
N TYR A 18 11.34 11.57 -1.73
CA TYR A 18 11.18 10.28 -1.06
C TYR A 18 10.62 9.21 -1.97
N GLY A 19 9.91 9.59 -3.04
CA GLY A 19 9.41 8.67 -4.05
C GLY A 19 10.51 7.89 -4.78
N ALA A 20 11.75 8.39 -4.81
CA ALA A 20 12.90 7.67 -5.37
C ALA A 20 13.27 6.42 -4.56
N LYS A 21 12.98 6.41 -3.25
CA LYS A 21 13.21 5.26 -2.36
C LYS A 21 12.01 4.32 -2.29
N LEU A 22 10.90 4.65 -2.95
CA LEU A 22 9.68 3.85 -2.95
C LEU A 22 9.91 2.54 -3.71
N THR A 23 9.54 1.45 -3.07
CA THR A 23 9.51 0.11 -3.67
C THR A 23 8.10 -0.44 -3.51
N ALA A 24 7.43 -0.69 -4.62
CA ALA A 24 6.10 -1.28 -4.60
C ALA A 24 6.19 -2.80 -4.64
N LEU A 25 5.49 -3.46 -3.72
CA LEU A 25 5.37 -4.91 -3.72
C LEU A 25 4.30 -5.32 -4.73
N ALA A 26 4.70 -5.94 -5.82
CA ALA A 26 3.81 -6.39 -6.88
C ALA A 26 3.83 -7.91 -7.01
N ALA A 27 2.67 -8.52 -7.27
CA ALA A 27 2.61 -9.94 -7.51
C ALA A 27 3.31 -10.33 -8.81
N LYS A 28 4.08 -11.41 -8.83
CA LYS A 28 4.80 -11.90 -10.02
C LYS A 28 3.86 -12.16 -11.22
N ASP A 29 2.67 -12.67 -10.95
CA ASP A 29 1.62 -12.89 -11.96
C ASP A 29 1.19 -11.59 -12.67
N TYR A 30 1.36 -10.43 -12.05
CA TYR A 30 1.14 -9.13 -12.67
C TYR A 30 2.05 -8.90 -13.90
N PHE A 31 3.26 -9.45 -13.90
CA PHE A 31 4.23 -9.31 -14.98
C PHE A 31 3.88 -10.16 -16.21
N PHE A 32 3.05 -11.19 -16.04
CA PHE A 32 2.67 -12.10 -17.12
C PHE A 32 1.37 -11.72 -17.82
N GLU A 33 0.56 -10.82 -17.24
CA GLU A 33 -0.73 -10.38 -17.79
C GLU A 33 -0.63 -9.16 -18.72
N GLY A 34 0.55 -8.53 -18.84
CA GLY A 34 0.78 -7.28 -19.57
C GLY A 34 1.66 -7.44 -20.81
N ASN A 35 1.55 -6.50 -21.76
CA ASN A 35 2.49 -6.35 -22.86
C ASN A 35 3.88 -5.99 -22.27
N ALA A 36 4.95 -6.72 -22.66
CA ALA A 36 6.31 -6.58 -22.12
C ALA A 36 6.81 -5.11 -22.08
N TRP A 37 6.38 -4.26 -23.00
CA TRP A 37 6.71 -2.83 -23.03
C TRP A 37 6.11 -2.05 -21.85
N TRP A 38 4.87 -2.35 -21.47
CA TRP A 38 4.20 -1.73 -20.33
C TRP A 38 4.83 -2.19 -19.01
N VAL A 39 5.21 -3.46 -18.93
CA VAL A 39 5.89 -4.01 -17.75
C VAL A 39 7.23 -3.30 -17.56
N ALA A 40 8.08 -3.21 -18.59
CA ALA A 40 9.37 -2.53 -18.53
C ALA A 40 9.23 -1.03 -18.17
N TYR A 41 8.21 -0.35 -18.73
CA TYR A 41 7.92 1.04 -18.41
C TYR A 41 7.54 1.24 -16.94
N PHE A 42 6.69 0.37 -16.39
CA PHE A 42 6.31 0.45 -14.98
C PHE A 42 7.42 0.01 -14.03
N GLU A 43 8.25 -0.96 -14.38
CA GLU A 43 9.43 -1.36 -13.60
C GLU A 43 10.39 -0.18 -13.40
N GLN A 44 10.72 0.54 -14.47
CA GLN A 44 11.59 1.70 -14.40
C GLN A 44 10.99 2.87 -13.61
N LEU A 45 9.68 3.09 -13.72
CA LEU A 45 9.00 4.19 -13.05
C LEU A 45 8.72 3.94 -11.57
N THR A 46 8.54 2.69 -11.15
CA THR A 46 7.94 2.39 -9.83
C THR A 46 8.81 1.53 -8.91
N ASN A 47 10.03 1.14 -9.34
CA ASN A 47 10.88 0.23 -8.55
C ASN A 47 10.07 -0.97 -8.01
N LEU A 48 9.47 -1.73 -8.91
CA LEU A 48 8.65 -2.88 -8.53
C LEU A 48 9.52 -3.99 -7.94
N HIS A 49 9.13 -4.50 -6.78
CA HIS A 49 9.71 -5.71 -6.21
C HIS A 49 8.70 -6.86 -6.38
N PRO A 50 9.03 -7.88 -7.20
CA PRO A 50 8.11 -8.96 -7.49
C PRO A 50 7.94 -9.87 -6.29
N ILE A 51 6.70 -10.03 -5.81
CA ILE A 51 6.35 -11.00 -4.76
C ILE A 51 5.66 -12.19 -5.37
N ASP A 52 6.11 -13.39 -5.02
CA ASP A 52 5.43 -14.62 -5.38
C ASP A 52 4.27 -14.91 -4.41
N ARG A 53 3.05 -14.63 -4.82
CA ARG A 53 1.85 -14.93 -4.03
C ARG A 53 1.65 -16.44 -3.79
N LYS A 54 2.22 -17.29 -4.64
CA LYS A 54 2.13 -18.74 -4.50
C LYS A 54 3.07 -19.28 -3.42
N SER A 55 4.16 -18.56 -3.13
CA SER A 55 5.10 -18.91 -2.05
C SER A 55 4.54 -18.64 -0.64
N GLY A 56 3.37 -18.01 -0.55
CA GLY A 56 2.62 -17.82 0.69
C GLY A 56 2.97 -16.54 1.45
N PHE A 57 2.21 -16.32 2.51
CA PHE A 57 2.28 -15.11 3.34
C PHE A 57 3.67 -14.85 3.94
N ARG A 58 4.35 -15.92 4.39
CA ARG A 58 5.66 -15.83 5.05
C ARG A 58 6.74 -15.33 4.10
N ALA A 59 6.81 -15.87 2.90
CA ALA A 59 7.79 -15.42 1.90
C ALA A 59 7.55 -13.96 1.49
N SER A 60 6.29 -13.56 1.27
CA SER A 60 5.96 -12.15 1.00
C SER A 60 6.37 -11.21 2.13
N LEU A 61 6.27 -11.66 3.37
CA LEU A 61 6.69 -10.89 4.53
C LEU A 61 8.22 -10.76 4.60
N GLU A 62 8.96 -11.85 4.34
CA GLU A 62 10.43 -11.85 4.31
C GLU A 62 10.97 -10.93 3.21
N GLU A 63 10.38 -10.97 2.01
CA GLU A 63 10.75 -10.08 0.90
C GLU A 63 10.47 -8.60 1.25
N ALA A 64 9.30 -8.30 1.83
CA ALA A 64 8.97 -6.94 2.26
C ALA A 64 9.90 -6.43 3.36
N ARG A 65 10.28 -7.31 4.29
CA ARG A 65 11.21 -7.00 5.37
C ARG A 65 12.60 -6.65 4.82
N ALA A 66 13.12 -7.44 3.87
CA ALA A 66 14.42 -7.17 3.25
C ALA A 66 14.47 -5.77 2.61
N VAL A 67 13.41 -5.36 1.91
CA VAL A 67 13.30 -4.02 1.31
C VAL A 67 13.33 -2.91 2.38
N VAL A 68 12.68 -3.11 3.53
CA VAL A 68 12.72 -2.17 4.66
C VAL A 68 14.12 -2.09 5.26
N GLU A 69 14.78 -3.24 5.46
CA GLU A 69 16.14 -3.33 6.02
C GLU A 69 17.19 -2.65 5.13
N GLU A 70 16.96 -2.57 3.82
CA GLU A 70 17.74 -1.75 2.88
C GLU A 70 17.52 -0.23 3.02
N GLY A 71 16.69 0.21 3.96
CA GLY A 71 16.36 1.63 4.17
C GLY A 71 15.45 2.22 3.11
N ARG A 72 14.68 1.38 2.40
CA ARG A 72 13.71 1.78 1.38
C ARG A 72 12.31 1.91 1.96
N VAL A 73 11.46 2.65 1.26
CA VAL A 73 10.05 2.80 1.60
C VAL A 73 9.24 1.75 0.87
N VAL A 74 8.54 0.90 1.61
CA VAL A 74 7.70 -0.15 1.04
C VAL A 74 6.29 0.38 0.79
N LEU A 75 5.84 0.37 -0.46
CA LEU A 75 4.45 0.63 -0.81
C LEU A 75 3.66 -0.69 -0.81
N ILE A 76 2.64 -0.74 0.02
CA ILE A 76 1.72 -1.87 0.10
C ILE A 76 0.31 -1.40 -0.24
N PHE A 77 -0.36 -2.12 -1.13
CA PHE A 77 -1.79 -2.06 -1.30
C PHE A 77 -2.42 -3.21 -0.50
N PRO A 78 -2.87 -2.95 0.74
CA PRO A 78 -3.18 -4.02 1.68
C PRO A 78 -4.47 -4.79 1.34
N GLU A 79 -5.26 -4.31 0.40
CA GLU A 79 -6.39 -5.03 -0.19
C GLU A 79 -5.94 -6.29 -0.97
N GLY A 80 -4.70 -6.28 -1.48
CA GLY A 80 -4.04 -7.39 -2.16
C GLY A 80 -4.53 -7.63 -3.59
N THR A 81 -5.48 -6.85 -4.09
CA THR A 81 -5.95 -6.84 -5.48
C THR A 81 -6.58 -5.50 -5.81
N ARG A 82 -6.59 -5.14 -7.11
CA ARG A 82 -7.30 -3.95 -7.56
C ARG A 82 -8.81 -4.16 -7.48
N ARG A 83 -9.50 -3.20 -6.90
CA ARG A 83 -10.96 -3.17 -6.83
C ARG A 83 -11.56 -2.73 -8.16
N THR A 84 -12.71 -3.30 -8.48
CA THR A 84 -13.47 -3.01 -9.71
C THR A 84 -14.74 -2.20 -9.47
N ASP A 85 -14.99 -1.84 -8.21
CA ASP A 85 -16.14 -1.05 -7.76
C ASP A 85 -15.75 0.35 -7.24
N GLY A 86 -14.44 0.67 -7.23
CA GLY A 86 -13.92 1.95 -6.72
C GLY A 86 -13.97 2.09 -5.20
N LEU A 87 -14.45 1.10 -4.47
CA LEU A 87 -14.59 1.13 -3.02
C LEU A 87 -13.31 0.68 -2.32
N LEU A 88 -13.12 1.12 -1.08
CA LEU A 88 -12.04 0.65 -0.23
C LEU A 88 -12.38 -0.75 0.31
N GLY A 89 -11.51 -1.72 0.03
CA GLY A 89 -11.64 -3.08 0.51
C GLY A 89 -11.08 -3.30 1.92
N ASP A 90 -11.20 -4.52 2.41
CA ASP A 90 -10.60 -4.92 3.67
C ASP A 90 -9.08 -5.05 3.56
N PHE A 91 -8.38 -4.60 4.60
CA PHE A 91 -6.92 -4.66 4.65
C PHE A 91 -6.45 -6.01 5.20
N LYS A 92 -5.56 -6.66 4.46
CA LYS A 92 -4.94 -7.92 4.86
C LYS A 92 -3.89 -7.69 5.95
N PRO A 93 -3.66 -8.67 6.84
CA PRO A 93 -2.75 -8.53 7.98
C PRO A 93 -1.28 -8.30 7.64
N LEU A 94 -0.88 -8.42 6.37
CA LEU A 94 0.53 -8.27 5.94
C LEU A 94 1.14 -6.94 6.39
N VAL A 95 0.41 -5.83 6.20
CA VAL A 95 0.89 -4.50 6.59
C VAL A 95 1.14 -4.40 8.10
N GLY A 96 0.22 -4.91 8.92
CA GLY A 96 0.38 -4.91 10.37
C GLY A 96 1.50 -5.85 10.85
N LYS A 97 1.65 -7.01 10.21
CA LYS A 97 2.72 -7.95 10.54
C LYS A 97 4.09 -7.38 10.21
N LEU A 98 4.23 -6.75 9.04
CA LEU A 98 5.48 -6.10 8.64
C LEU A 98 5.86 -4.98 9.62
N ALA A 99 4.94 -4.09 9.97
CA ALA A 99 5.19 -3.01 10.92
C ALA A 99 5.64 -3.52 12.29
N LEU A 100 5.02 -4.60 12.80
CA LEU A 100 5.42 -5.23 14.07
C LEU A 100 6.83 -5.82 14.02
N GLU A 101 7.20 -6.48 12.93
CA GLU A 101 8.51 -7.15 12.81
C GLU A 101 9.65 -6.18 12.53
N THR A 102 9.42 -5.17 11.72
CA THR A 102 10.45 -4.21 11.32
C THR A 102 10.51 -2.98 12.22
N GLY A 103 9.44 -2.67 12.94
CA GLY A 103 9.35 -1.47 13.77
C GLY A 103 9.31 -0.18 12.98
N VAL A 104 8.73 -0.22 11.79
CA VAL A 104 8.53 0.97 10.97
C VAL A 104 7.12 1.52 11.09
N ASP A 105 6.99 2.82 10.93
CA ASP A 105 5.71 3.52 10.92
C ASP A 105 4.91 3.17 9.66
N ILE A 106 3.58 3.27 9.76
CA ILE A 106 2.69 3.15 8.61
C ILE A 106 2.22 4.55 8.21
N LEU A 107 2.51 4.97 6.98
CA LEU A 107 2.01 6.22 6.41
C LEU A 107 0.73 5.95 5.61
N PRO A 108 -0.46 6.36 6.10
CA PRO A 108 -1.71 6.16 5.38
C PRO A 108 -1.82 7.14 4.21
N ILE A 109 -2.19 6.60 3.03
CA ILE A 109 -2.38 7.38 1.81
C ILE A 109 -3.69 6.97 1.16
N TYR A 110 -4.54 7.94 0.85
CA TYR A 110 -5.75 7.75 0.05
C TYR A 110 -5.56 8.31 -1.36
N LEU A 111 -6.00 7.55 -2.35
CA LEU A 111 -5.97 7.90 -3.76
C LEU A 111 -7.40 8.07 -4.27
N GLY A 112 -7.76 9.29 -4.66
CA GLY A 112 -9.07 9.62 -5.20
C GLY A 112 -9.06 9.75 -6.71
N GLY A 113 -10.15 9.33 -7.37
CA GLY A 113 -10.38 9.48 -8.81
C GLY A 113 -9.69 8.47 -9.71
N THR A 114 -8.77 7.64 -9.22
CA THR A 114 -7.98 6.71 -10.06
C THR A 114 -8.84 5.66 -10.74
N TYR A 115 -9.91 5.22 -10.09
CA TYR A 115 -10.89 4.32 -10.68
C TYR A 115 -11.61 4.94 -11.87
N ASP A 116 -12.01 6.21 -11.77
CA ASP A 116 -12.73 6.92 -12.83
C ASP A 116 -11.82 7.26 -14.00
N VAL A 117 -10.55 7.57 -13.73
CA VAL A 117 -9.56 7.92 -14.77
C VAL A 117 -9.10 6.71 -15.56
N LEU A 118 -8.70 5.64 -14.89
CA LEU A 118 -8.17 4.44 -15.53
C LEU A 118 -8.56 3.17 -14.75
N PRO A 119 -9.80 2.70 -14.88
CA PRO A 119 -10.25 1.48 -14.22
C PRO A 119 -9.50 0.25 -14.70
N LYS A 120 -9.52 -0.83 -13.92
CA LYS A 120 -8.93 -2.12 -14.30
C LYS A 120 -9.49 -2.59 -15.66
N GLY A 121 -8.59 -2.90 -16.59
CA GLY A 121 -8.94 -3.35 -17.95
C GLY A 121 -9.12 -2.22 -18.97
N SER A 122 -9.00 -0.95 -18.58
CA SER A 122 -8.96 0.19 -19.51
C SER A 122 -7.51 0.55 -19.85
N PHE A 123 -7.29 1.00 -21.10
CA PHE A 123 -5.99 1.47 -21.59
C PHE A 123 -5.97 2.96 -21.89
N LEU A 124 -7.13 3.60 -21.96
CA LEU A 124 -7.25 5.02 -22.24
C LEU A 124 -7.71 5.76 -20.98
N PRO A 125 -6.92 6.71 -20.47
CA PRO A 125 -7.32 7.51 -19.33
C PRO A 125 -8.46 8.46 -19.72
N LYS A 126 -9.44 8.60 -18.84
CA LYS A 126 -10.51 9.60 -18.96
C LYS A 126 -10.07 10.86 -18.22
N GLY A 127 -10.37 12.04 -18.77
CA GLY A 127 -10.10 13.32 -18.12
C GLY A 127 -10.96 13.50 -16.88
N ARG A 128 -10.41 13.18 -15.72
CA ARG A 128 -11.02 13.34 -14.37
C ARG A 128 -9.98 13.83 -13.40
N GLU A 129 -10.43 14.41 -12.31
CA GLU A 129 -9.57 14.87 -11.23
C GLU A 129 -8.97 13.68 -10.48
N LEU A 130 -7.66 13.79 -10.18
CA LEU A 130 -6.92 12.85 -9.34
C LEU A 130 -6.50 13.55 -8.06
N SER A 131 -6.64 12.89 -6.94
CA SER A 131 -6.19 13.41 -5.66
C SER A 131 -5.38 12.40 -4.88
N VAL A 132 -4.37 12.90 -4.14
CA VAL A 132 -3.59 12.13 -3.18
C VAL A 132 -3.70 12.82 -1.83
N ARG A 133 -4.17 12.11 -0.82
CA ARG A 133 -4.25 12.60 0.55
C ARG A 133 -3.35 11.76 1.42
N ILE A 134 -2.41 12.40 2.11
CA ILE A 134 -1.43 11.77 2.98
C ILE A 134 -1.79 12.16 4.41
N GLY A 135 -1.98 11.17 5.27
CA GLY A 135 -2.27 11.36 6.68
C GLY A 135 -1.03 11.34 7.57
N PRO A 136 -1.21 11.59 8.87
CA PRO A 136 -0.14 11.43 9.84
C PRO A 136 0.27 9.95 9.92
N PRO A 137 1.56 9.66 10.17
CA PRO A 137 2.03 8.28 10.32
C PRO A 137 1.41 7.64 11.57
N LEU A 138 1.13 6.35 11.49
CA LEU A 138 0.82 5.50 12.65
C LEU A 138 2.15 5.04 13.25
N PRO A 139 2.54 5.53 14.45
CA PRO A 139 3.87 5.27 15.01
C PRO A 139 4.04 3.80 15.42
N ALA A 140 5.17 3.20 15.07
CA ALA A 140 5.48 1.80 15.37
C ALA A 140 5.45 1.50 16.87
N ASP A 141 6.00 2.40 17.68
CA ASP A 141 6.04 2.23 19.14
C ASP A 141 4.62 2.24 19.73
N ARG A 142 3.74 3.12 19.21
CA ARG A 142 2.35 3.15 19.64
C ARG A 142 1.61 1.87 19.26
N MET A 143 1.80 1.40 18.04
CA MET A 143 1.20 0.13 17.58
C MET A 143 1.66 -1.05 18.45
N ARG A 144 2.95 -1.11 18.80
CA ARG A 144 3.49 -2.14 19.69
C ARG A 144 2.90 -2.07 21.09
N GLU A 145 2.83 -0.88 21.68
CA GLU A 145 2.25 -0.67 23.02
C GLU A 145 0.81 -1.16 23.10
N LEU A 146 -0.02 -0.75 22.10
CA LEU A 146 -1.44 -1.12 22.06
C LEU A 146 -1.70 -2.61 21.79
N THR A 147 -0.71 -3.30 21.25
CA THR A 147 -0.86 -4.73 20.89
C THR A 147 -0.01 -5.68 21.72
N LYS A 148 0.67 -5.19 22.77
CA LYS A 148 1.64 -5.96 23.56
C LYS A 148 1.05 -7.24 24.18
N ASP A 149 -0.21 -7.21 24.58
CA ASP A 149 -0.91 -8.34 25.21
C ASP A 149 -1.67 -9.21 24.20
N MET A 150 -1.59 -8.91 22.90
CA MET A 150 -2.27 -9.64 21.84
C MET A 150 -1.39 -10.75 21.26
N ARG A 151 -2.03 -11.82 20.78
CA ARG A 151 -1.33 -12.79 19.93
C ARG A 151 -0.90 -12.10 18.65
N SER A 152 0.27 -12.45 18.08
CA SER A 152 0.84 -11.83 16.89
C SER A 152 -0.15 -11.70 15.70
N SER A 153 -1.00 -12.72 15.49
CA SER A 153 -2.00 -12.68 14.42
C SER A 153 -3.17 -11.72 14.70
N GLN A 154 -3.50 -11.51 15.97
CA GLN A 154 -4.53 -10.54 16.40
C GLN A 154 -3.97 -9.13 16.30
N ALA A 155 -2.74 -8.90 16.79
CA ALA A 155 -2.03 -7.64 16.69
C ALA A 155 -1.91 -7.17 15.22
N ALA A 156 -1.49 -8.06 14.31
CA ALA A 156 -1.38 -7.74 12.90
C ALA A 156 -2.72 -7.34 12.28
N ARG A 157 -3.82 -7.98 12.66
CA ARG A 157 -5.18 -7.62 12.20
C ARG A 157 -5.66 -6.30 12.78
N ALA A 158 -5.39 -6.04 14.06
CA ALA A 158 -5.74 -4.77 14.69
C ALA A 158 -5.05 -3.59 13.99
N ILE A 159 -3.74 -3.70 13.76
CA ILE A 159 -2.97 -2.68 13.06
C ILE A 159 -3.47 -2.48 11.62
N ALA A 160 -3.78 -3.55 10.89
CA ALA A 160 -4.37 -3.44 9.56
C ALA A 160 -5.73 -2.73 9.60
N GLY A 161 -6.53 -2.95 10.64
CA GLY A 161 -7.78 -2.24 10.89
C GLY A 161 -7.57 -0.75 11.11
N TRP A 162 -6.62 -0.35 11.96
CA TRP A 162 -6.27 1.06 12.19
C TRP A 162 -5.76 1.75 10.93
N ALA A 163 -4.90 1.07 10.16
CA ALA A 163 -4.44 1.59 8.88
C ALA A 163 -5.61 1.80 7.89
N ARG A 164 -6.60 0.89 7.87
CA ARG A 164 -7.81 1.03 7.05
C ARG A 164 -8.63 2.23 7.50
N GLN A 165 -8.89 2.37 8.79
CA GLN A 165 -9.62 3.52 9.36
C GLN A 165 -8.95 4.85 9.02
N ALA A 166 -7.62 4.93 9.14
CA ALA A 166 -6.87 6.13 8.77
C ALA A 166 -7.04 6.49 7.28
N VAL A 167 -7.04 5.50 6.37
CA VAL A 167 -7.29 5.73 4.94
C VAL A 167 -8.75 6.12 4.69
N GLU A 168 -9.72 5.57 5.43
CA GLU A 168 -11.14 5.96 5.34
C GLU A 168 -11.35 7.42 5.77
N SER A 169 -10.76 7.84 6.90
CA SER A 169 -10.82 9.24 7.33
C SER A 169 -10.27 10.18 6.26
N LEU A 170 -9.16 9.82 5.62
CA LEU A 170 -8.61 10.60 4.50
C LEU A 170 -9.56 10.66 3.31
N ARG A 171 -10.26 9.56 2.99
CA ARG A 171 -11.30 9.54 1.94
C ARG A 171 -12.39 10.55 2.24
N ASP A 172 -12.83 10.62 3.48
CA ASP A 172 -13.94 11.45 3.93
C ASP A 172 -13.50 12.92 4.20
N GLY A 173 -12.21 13.24 4.02
CA GLY A 173 -11.64 14.58 4.20
C GLY A 173 -11.27 14.91 5.64
N GLU A 174 -11.23 13.89 6.50
CA GLU A 174 -10.84 13.98 7.90
C GLU A 174 -9.38 13.61 8.09
N VAL A 175 -8.75 14.16 9.12
CA VAL A 175 -7.40 13.77 9.55
C VAL A 175 -7.54 12.79 10.71
N HIS A 176 -7.14 11.55 10.48
CA HIS A 176 -7.10 10.55 11.54
C HIS A 176 -6.09 10.96 12.61
N ASP A 177 -6.53 11.03 13.88
CA ASP A 177 -5.64 11.27 15.01
C ASP A 177 -5.00 9.95 15.45
N PRO A 178 -3.67 9.78 15.31
CA PRO A 178 -2.98 8.58 15.78
C PRO A 178 -3.11 8.32 17.29
N ALA A 179 -3.44 9.35 18.08
CA ALA A 179 -3.67 9.19 19.51
C ALA A 179 -5.02 8.51 19.82
N SER A 180 -5.93 8.44 18.86
CA SER A 180 -7.25 7.81 19.00
C SER A 180 -7.26 6.30 18.73
N MET A 181 -6.09 5.70 18.46
CA MET A 181 -5.95 4.24 18.27
C MET A 181 -6.16 3.46 19.56
#